data_84f73a4763cf4b26762746dfa93d9cce
#
_entry.id   84f73a4763cf4b26762746dfa93d9cce
#
_cell.length_a   1.000
_cell.length_b   1.000
_cell.length_c   1.000
_cell.angle_alpha   90.00
_cell.angle_beta   90.00
_cell.angle_gamma   90.00
#
_symmetry.space_group_name_H-M   'P 1'
#
loop_
_entity.id
_entity.type
_entity.pdbx_description
1 polymer ?
#
loop_
_entity_poly.entity_id
_entity_poly.type
_entity_poly.pdbx_seq_one_letter_code
_entity_poly.pdbx_strand_id
1 'polypeptide(L)'
;MYMESVDESGNVKEKISYKSQMLHYGLYDPGEGYFPEIPWHWHEEFEFGYLTGGAIRYKTAREEFILREGDGIFINSGVLHALHPEGNPESIRLHSQFFGREFLAGALGNIFDIRYLAPVAEQKALEAVPVYGSIPENMEFLEGLRRGIALSREGGPFFEMRLRSLFSQLWETVYGWAREKGEAGARRGAEDERIKAMLAWIGEHYGEKMTVEEIARAAHVSRRECHRLFRKELGTTPAEYAASFRLQR
;
A
#
# COMPACT_ATOMS: atom_id res chain seq x y z
N MET A 1 -10.56 12.73 2.65
CA MET A 1 -11.51 12.38 1.58
C MET A 1 -10.68 11.68 0.51
N TYR A 2 -10.66 10.36 0.55
CA TYR A 2 -10.03 9.55 -0.49
C TYR A 2 -10.86 9.71 -1.75
N MET A 3 -10.32 10.32 -2.78
CA MET A 3 -10.94 10.29 -4.10
C MET A 3 -10.27 9.16 -4.88
N GLU A 4 -10.90 8.01 -4.85
CA GLU A 4 -10.53 6.89 -5.72
C GLU A 4 -10.83 7.28 -7.15
N SER A 5 -9.85 7.19 -8.02
CA SER A 5 -10.03 7.25 -9.46
C SER A 5 -9.72 5.88 -10.03
N VAL A 6 -10.61 5.36 -10.86
CA VAL A 6 -10.32 4.23 -11.73
C VAL A 6 -9.58 4.81 -12.92
N ASP A 7 -8.37 4.34 -13.20
CA ASP A 7 -7.64 4.76 -14.40
C ASP A 7 -8.19 4.04 -15.65
N GLU A 8 -7.73 4.46 -16.84
CA GLU A 8 -8.14 3.86 -18.13
C GLU A 8 -7.84 2.36 -18.24
N SER A 9 -7.07 1.80 -17.31
CA SER A 9 -6.72 0.37 -17.23
C SER A 9 -7.50 -0.38 -16.14
N GLY A 10 -8.47 0.29 -15.47
CA GLY A 10 -9.31 -0.34 -14.44
C GLY A 10 -8.64 -0.55 -13.09
N ASN A 11 -7.51 0.06 -12.86
CA ASN A 11 -6.89 0.00 -11.55
C ASN A 11 -7.64 0.92 -10.59
N VAL A 12 -8.01 0.42 -9.42
CA VAL A 12 -8.46 1.26 -8.31
C VAL A 12 -7.21 1.97 -7.80
N LYS A 13 -6.86 3.09 -8.44
CA LYS A 13 -5.80 3.96 -7.97
C LYS A 13 -6.38 4.95 -6.99
N GLU A 14 -5.89 4.90 -5.78
CA GLU A 14 -6.05 6.01 -4.87
C GLU A 14 -5.44 7.26 -5.53
N LYS A 15 -6.25 8.32 -5.66
CA LYS A 15 -5.75 9.58 -6.19
C LYS A 15 -4.89 10.24 -5.14
N ILE A 16 -3.63 9.85 -5.11
CA ILE A 16 -2.63 10.49 -4.26
C ILE A 16 -2.47 11.92 -4.75
N SER A 17 -2.79 12.87 -3.88
CA SER A 17 -2.51 14.28 -4.14
C SER A 17 -1.00 14.48 -4.05
N TYR A 18 -0.30 14.32 -5.16
CA TYR A 18 1.13 14.63 -5.21
C TYR A 18 1.36 16.12 -4.96
N LYS A 19 2.22 16.46 -4.03
CA LYS A 19 2.72 17.83 -3.86
C LYS A 19 3.44 18.32 -5.13
N SER A 20 3.96 17.40 -5.94
CA SER A 20 4.47 17.63 -7.29
C SER A 20 4.45 16.32 -8.07
N GLN A 21 3.81 16.29 -9.23
CA GLN A 21 3.85 15.14 -10.14
C GLN A 21 5.26 14.77 -10.59
N MET A 22 6.15 15.78 -10.70
CA MET A 22 7.56 15.58 -11.07
C MET A 22 8.38 14.92 -9.98
N LEU A 23 7.93 14.97 -8.71
CA LEU A 23 8.65 14.39 -7.58
C LEU A 23 8.26 12.93 -7.32
N HIS A 24 7.13 12.44 -7.86
CA HIS A 24 6.60 11.11 -7.57
C HIS A 24 6.51 10.82 -6.06
N TYR A 25 6.06 11.83 -5.31
CA TYR A 25 5.90 11.78 -3.87
C TYR A 25 4.59 12.44 -3.43
N GLY A 26 3.86 11.78 -2.52
CA GLY A 26 2.63 12.28 -1.89
C GLY A 26 2.64 12.06 -0.38
N LEU A 27 2.04 12.99 0.35
CA LEU A 27 1.75 12.84 1.77
C LEU A 27 0.25 12.86 1.97
N TYR A 28 -0.30 11.76 2.51
CA TYR A 28 -1.60 11.77 3.15
C TYR A 28 -1.41 12.21 4.61
N ASP A 29 -2.03 13.32 4.95
CA ASP A 29 -2.03 13.89 6.28
C ASP A 29 -3.47 13.90 6.79
N PRO A 30 -3.81 13.08 7.80
CA PRO A 30 -5.16 13.00 8.30
C PRO A 30 -5.54 14.33 8.94
N GLY A 31 -6.70 14.86 8.55
CA GLY A 31 -7.32 15.96 9.26
C GLY A 31 -7.85 15.53 10.64
N GLU A 32 -8.52 16.45 11.33
CA GLU A 32 -9.35 16.10 12.46
C GLU A 32 -10.63 15.39 11.97
N GLY A 33 -11.06 14.35 12.65
CA GLY A 33 -12.32 13.68 12.38
C GLY A 33 -12.22 12.16 12.22
N TYR A 34 -13.24 11.62 11.58
CA TYR A 34 -13.44 10.19 11.41
C TYR A 34 -12.48 9.59 10.39
N PHE A 35 -11.78 8.51 10.77
CA PHE A 35 -10.97 7.71 9.86
C PHE A 35 -11.87 6.60 9.26
N PRO A 36 -12.12 6.60 7.95
CA PRO A 36 -12.95 5.59 7.32
C PRO A 36 -12.21 4.24 7.24
N GLU A 37 -12.99 3.18 7.12
CA GLU A 37 -12.45 1.92 6.62
C GLU A 37 -11.97 2.12 5.18
N ILE A 38 -10.75 1.64 4.87
CA ILE A 38 -10.20 1.67 3.53
C ILE A 38 -10.27 0.25 2.98
N PRO A 39 -11.11 0.02 1.96
CA PRO A 39 -11.30 -1.31 1.39
C PRO A 39 -10.04 -1.80 0.69
N TRP A 40 -10.08 -3.03 0.22
CA TRP A 40 -9.00 -3.63 -0.55
C TRP A 40 -8.65 -2.78 -1.77
N HIS A 41 -7.40 -2.28 -1.78
CA HIS A 41 -6.83 -1.45 -2.83
C HIS A 41 -5.34 -1.76 -3.00
N TRP A 42 -4.75 -1.22 -4.03
CA TRP A 42 -3.32 -1.26 -4.27
C TRP A 42 -2.87 -0.03 -5.07
N HIS A 43 -1.60 0.31 -4.99
CA HIS A 43 -0.97 1.39 -5.72
C HIS A 43 0.45 0.97 -6.15
N GLU A 44 1.01 1.64 -7.15
CA GLU A 44 2.36 1.34 -7.66
C GLU A 44 3.48 1.93 -6.80
N GLU A 45 3.15 2.89 -5.95
CA GLU A 45 4.07 3.53 -5.03
C GLU A 45 4.45 2.60 -3.88
N PHE A 46 5.58 2.85 -3.28
CA PHE A 46 5.89 2.41 -1.93
C PHE A 46 5.16 3.30 -0.93
N GLU A 47 4.81 2.75 0.21
CA GLU A 47 4.20 3.52 1.30
C GLU A 47 5.02 3.39 2.58
N PHE A 48 5.27 4.52 3.22
CA PHE A 48 5.70 4.63 4.60
C PHE A 48 4.55 5.19 5.44
N GLY A 49 3.94 4.34 6.25
CA GLY A 49 2.89 4.73 7.20
C GLY A 49 3.46 4.98 8.59
N TYR A 50 2.91 5.99 9.30
CA TYR A 50 3.24 6.26 10.70
C TYR A 50 1.99 6.71 11.47
N LEU A 51 1.73 6.07 12.61
CA LEU A 51 0.54 6.31 13.41
C LEU A 51 0.84 7.24 14.59
N THR A 52 0.21 8.41 14.62
CA THR A 52 0.36 9.39 15.71
C THR A 52 -0.83 9.40 16.68
N GLY A 53 -1.81 8.53 16.49
CA GLY A 53 -2.96 8.38 17.38
C GLY A 53 -3.81 7.18 17.00
N GLY A 54 -4.46 6.58 17.98
CA GLY A 54 -5.39 5.47 17.82
C GLY A 54 -4.74 4.13 17.53
N ALA A 55 -5.52 3.24 16.92
CA ALA A 55 -5.06 1.94 16.47
C ALA A 55 -5.73 1.57 15.15
N ILE A 56 -5.00 0.86 14.30
CA ILE A 56 -5.45 0.46 12.97
C ILE A 56 -5.00 -0.97 12.66
N ARG A 57 -5.85 -1.72 12.00
CA ARG A 57 -5.58 -3.04 11.50
C ARG A 57 -5.28 -2.98 10.02
N TYR A 58 -4.06 -3.28 9.65
CA TYR A 58 -3.66 -3.50 8.27
C TYR A 58 -3.84 -4.96 7.90
N LYS A 59 -4.36 -5.21 6.71
CA LYS A 59 -4.43 -6.54 6.10
C LYS A 59 -3.76 -6.51 4.74
N THR A 60 -2.91 -7.49 4.50
CA THR A 60 -2.43 -7.86 3.17
C THR A 60 -3.02 -9.21 2.79
N ALA A 61 -2.71 -9.70 1.60
CA ALA A 61 -3.16 -11.03 1.18
C ALA A 61 -2.62 -12.16 2.09
N ARG A 62 -1.54 -11.93 2.82
CA ARG A 62 -0.84 -12.97 3.60
C ARG A 62 -0.79 -12.74 5.08
N GLU A 63 -0.82 -11.50 5.51
CA GLU A 63 -0.51 -11.10 6.89
C GLU A 63 -1.52 -10.05 7.38
N GLU A 64 -1.71 -10.00 8.67
CA GLU A 64 -2.52 -9.01 9.34
C GLU A 64 -1.73 -8.42 10.50
N PHE A 65 -1.73 -7.09 10.61
CA PHE A 65 -0.99 -6.35 11.64
C PHE A 65 -1.93 -5.40 12.38
N ILE A 66 -1.73 -5.26 13.68
CA ILE A 66 -2.35 -4.20 14.46
C ILE A 66 -1.26 -3.20 14.82
N LEU A 67 -1.38 -2.00 14.29
CA LEU A 67 -0.51 -0.87 14.60
C LEU A 67 -1.21 0.04 15.63
N ARG A 68 -0.42 0.60 16.52
CA ARG A 68 -0.84 1.56 17.55
C ARG A 68 -0.07 2.86 17.41
N GLU A 69 -0.47 3.86 18.15
CA GLU A 69 0.27 5.11 18.26
C GLU A 69 1.77 4.86 18.51
N GLY A 70 2.61 5.49 17.69
CA GLY A 70 4.06 5.32 17.70
C GLY A 70 4.59 4.22 16.79
N ASP A 71 3.72 3.37 16.21
CA ASP A 71 4.11 2.35 15.26
C ASP A 71 4.14 2.90 13.82
N GLY A 72 4.92 2.25 12.98
CA GLY A 72 4.98 2.51 11.55
C GLY A 72 4.76 1.26 10.71
N ILE A 73 4.73 1.44 9.40
CA ILE A 73 4.64 0.34 8.44
C ILE A 73 5.33 0.72 7.14
N PHE A 74 5.93 -0.26 6.50
CA PHE A 74 6.31 -0.23 5.09
C PHE A 74 5.36 -1.12 4.30
N ILE A 75 4.80 -0.60 3.21
CA ILE A 75 4.05 -1.35 2.21
C ILE A 75 4.81 -1.31 0.90
N ASN A 76 5.03 -2.49 0.30
CA ASN A 76 5.76 -2.60 -0.96
C ASN A 76 4.86 -2.19 -2.15
N SER A 77 5.49 -1.83 -3.25
CA SER A 77 4.84 -1.48 -4.51
C SER A 77 3.88 -2.58 -4.98
N GLY A 78 2.69 -2.20 -5.39
CA GLY A 78 1.69 -3.08 -5.97
C GLY A 78 1.09 -4.11 -5.00
N VAL A 79 1.25 -3.94 -3.70
CA VAL A 79 0.68 -4.83 -2.69
C VAL A 79 -0.78 -4.53 -2.46
N LEU A 80 -1.61 -5.57 -2.54
CA LEU A 80 -3.02 -5.49 -2.20
C LEU A 80 -3.17 -5.43 -0.68
N HIS A 81 -3.83 -4.37 -0.18
CA HIS A 81 -4.01 -4.17 1.26
C HIS A 81 -5.33 -3.46 1.59
N ALA A 82 -5.76 -3.57 2.85
CA ALA A 82 -6.93 -2.90 3.40
C ALA A 82 -6.64 -2.43 4.82
N LEU A 83 -7.33 -1.36 5.24
CA LEU A 83 -7.17 -0.76 6.55
C LEU A 83 -8.52 -0.70 7.26
N HIS A 84 -8.55 -1.19 8.49
CA HIS A 84 -9.75 -1.18 9.32
C HIS A 84 -9.46 -0.44 10.64
N PRO A 85 -10.32 0.50 11.04
CA PRO A 85 -10.23 1.10 12.36
C PRO A 85 -10.23 0.04 13.47
N GLU A 86 -9.36 0.20 14.45
CA GLU A 86 -9.35 -0.63 15.65
C GLU A 86 -9.71 0.26 16.85
N GLY A 87 -10.91 0.07 17.39
CA GLY A 87 -11.45 0.91 18.44
C GLY A 87 -12.17 2.17 17.91
N ASN A 88 -11.85 3.36 18.47
CA ASN A 88 -12.51 4.61 18.08
C ASN A 88 -11.91 5.21 16.81
N PRO A 89 -12.67 5.26 15.67
CA PRO A 89 -12.17 5.81 14.43
C PRO A 89 -11.79 7.30 14.48
N GLU A 90 -12.37 8.06 15.40
CA GLU A 90 -12.07 9.49 15.55
C GLU A 90 -10.70 9.75 16.18
N SER A 91 -10.12 8.75 16.86
CA SER A 91 -8.79 8.87 17.45
C SER A 91 -7.65 8.54 16.49
N ILE A 92 -7.94 7.96 15.31
CA ILE A 92 -6.92 7.47 14.39
C ILE A 92 -6.27 8.63 13.66
N ARG A 93 -4.95 8.66 13.66
CA ARG A 93 -4.11 9.64 12.94
C ARG A 93 -2.98 8.91 12.24
N LEU A 94 -3.30 8.36 11.06
CA LEU A 94 -2.34 7.70 10.17
C LEU A 94 -1.80 8.72 9.17
N HIS A 95 -0.49 8.83 9.07
CA HIS A 95 0.20 9.60 8.04
C HIS A 95 0.85 8.63 7.06
N SER A 96 0.48 8.70 5.79
CA SER A 96 1.07 7.86 4.74
C SER A 96 1.87 8.69 3.76
N GLN A 97 3.12 8.29 3.55
CA GLN A 97 4.06 8.90 2.62
C GLN A 97 4.24 7.96 1.43
N PHE A 98 3.71 8.34 0.29
CA PHE A 98 3.73 7.55 -0.94
C PHE A 98 4.86 8.03 -1.85
N PHE A 99 5.64 7.13 -2.41
CA PHE A 99 6.72 7.50 -3.33
C PHE A 99 7.01 6.41 -4.36
N GLY A 100 7.23 6.84 -5.60
CA GLY A 100 7.64 5.95 -6.68
C GLY A 100 9.14 5.65 -6.66
N ARG A 101 9.55 4.68 -7.46
CA ARG A 101 10.97 4.36 -7.65
C ARG A 101 11.77 5.57 -8.15
N GLU A 102 11.17 6.39 -8.99
CA GLU A 102 11.77 7.62 -9.56
C GLU A 102 12.12 8.63 -8.47
N PHE A 103 11.35 8.66 -7.38
CA PHE A 103 11.65 9.57 -6.27
C PHE A 103 13.05 9.34 -5.70
N LEU A 104 13.45 8.09 -5.50
CA LEU A 104 14.78 7.73 -4.99
C LEU A 104 15.82 7.64 -6.11
N ALA A 105 15.50 6.99 -7.22
CA ALA A 105 16.43 6.79 -8.32
C ALA A 105 16.69 8.06 -9.13
N GLY A 106 15.70 8.95 -9.25
CA GLY A 106 15.72 10.09 -10.17
C GLY A 106 15.27 9.72 -11.59
N ALA A 107 15.56 8.51 -12.06
CA ALA A 107 15.07 7.94 -13.31
C ALA A 107 15.09 6.43 -13.24
N LEU A 108 14.08 5.79 -13.85
CA LEU A 108 14.05 4.33 -13.97
C LEU A 108 15.18 3.82 -14.88
N GLY A 109 15.65 2.61 -14.60
CA GLY A 109 16.69 1.94 -15.38
C GLY A 109 18.12 2.40 -15.12
N ASN A 110 18.35 3.34 -14.21
CA ASN A 110 19.69 3.69 -13.77
C ASN A 110 20.23 2.72 -12.71
N ILE A 111 21.48 2.93 -12.28
CA ILE A 111 22.15 2.03 -11.31
C ILE A 111 21.42 1.94 -9.97
N PHE A 112 20.83 3.02 -9.48
CA PHE A 112 20.11 3.04 -8.21
C PHE A 112 18.82 2.22 -8.32
N ASP A 113 18.09 2.39 -9.41
CA ASP A 113 16.86 1.67 -9.68
C ASP A 113 17.13 0.16 -9.84
N ILE A 114 17.99 -0.22 -10.78
CA ILE A 114 18.27 -1.62 -11.11
C ILE A 114 18.84 -2.39 -9.90
N ARG A 115 19.70 -1.74 -9.12
CA ARG A 115 20.45 -2.41 -8.06
C ARG A 115 19.73 -2.45 -6.72
N TYR A 116 18.93 -1.41 -6.39
CA TYR A 116 18.41 -1.24 -5.05
C TYR A 116 16.87 -1.12 -4.98
N LEU A 117 16.20 -0.61 -6.00
CA LEU A 117 14.76 -0.35 -5.94
C LEU A 117 13.95 -1.44 -6.63
N ALA A 118 14.28 -1.77 -7.87
CA ALA A 118 13.59 -2.82 -8.61
C ALA A 118 13.59 -4.18 -7.89
N PRO A 119 14.71 -4.66 -7.28
CA PRO A 119 14.70 -5.92 -6.56
C PRO A 119 13.76 -5.94 -5.36
N VAL A 120 13.52 -4.80 -4.70
CA VAL A 120 12.55 -4.68 -3.60
C VAL A 120 11.13 -4.67 -4.16
N ALA A 121 10.85 -3.82 -5.17
CA ALA A 121 9.53 -3.72 -5.79
C ALA A 121 9.04 -5.06 -6.36
N GLU A 122 9.94 -5.84 -6.94
CA GLU A 122 9.65 -7.13 -7.56
C GLU A 122 9.62 -8.29 -6.56
N GLN A 123 9.99 -8.05 -5.28
CA GLN A 123 10.05 -9.07 -4.24
C GLN A 123 8.65 -9.43 -3.71
N LYS A 124 8.02 -10.41 -4.35
CA LYS A 124 6.64 -10.85 -4.02
C LYS A 124 6.47 -11.43 -2.60
N ALA A 125 7.56 -11.80 -1.92
CA ALA A 125 7.50 -12.27 -0.54
C ALA A 125 7.46 -11.12 0.48
N LEU A 126 7.89 -9.93 0.08
CA LEU A 126 7.85 -8.73 0.90
C LEU A 126 6.60 -7.92 0.56
N GLU A 127 5.49 -8.17 1.24
CA GLU A 127 4.26 -7.38 1.08
C GLU A 127 4.30 -6.14 1.97
N ALA A 128 4.44 -6.35 3.27
CA ALA A 128 4.48 -5.30 4.26
C ALA A 128 5.45 -5.64 5.40
N VAL A 129 5.90 -4.64 6.11
CA VAL A 129 6.70 -4.78 7.34
C VAL A 129 6.15 -3.82 8.38
N PRO A 130 5.50 -4.33 9.45
CA PRO A 130 5.14 -3.52 10.59
C PRO A 130 6.40 -3.15 11.37
N VAL A 131 6.49 -1.89 11.81
CA VAL A 131 7.63 -1.34 12.55
C VAL A 131 7.13 -0.90 13.91
N TYR A 132 7.27 -1.75 14.91
CA TYR A 132 6.71 -1.51 16.25
C TYR A 132 7.61 -0.62 17.09
N GLY A 133 7.04 0.43 17.68
CA GLY A 133 7.73 1.35 18.59
C GLY A 133 8.17 0.73 19.91
N SER A 134 7.63 -0.44 20.27
CA SER A 134 8.07 -1.23 21.42
C SER A 134 9.41 -1.94 21.21
N ILE A 135 9.93 -1.97 19.98
CA ILE A 135 11.19 -2.62 19.61
C ILE A 135 12.27 -1.54 19.47
N PRO A 136 13.30 -1.51 20.34
CA PRO A 136 14.33 -0.45 20.34
C PRO A 136 15.06 -0.29 19.01
N GLU A 137 15.30 -1.38 18.30
CA GLU A 137 15.99 -1.42 16.99
C GLU A 137 15.21 -0.68 15.89
N ASN A 138 13.91 -0.49 16.09
CA ASN A 138 13.03 0.20 15.15
C ASN A 138 13.04 1.73 15.32
N MET A 139 13.56 2.24 16.43
CA MET A 139 13.41 3.65 16.79
C MET A 139 14.01 4.60 15.76
N GLU A 140 15.15 4.26 15.17
CA GLU A 140 15.80 5.09 14.14
C GLU A 140 14.92 5.18 12.89
N PHE A 141 14.33 4.07 12.44
CA PHE A 141 13.42 4.04 11.31
C PHE A 141 12.15 4.86 11.57
N LEU A 142 11.52 4.67 12.74
CA LEU A 142 10.31 5.40 13.14
C LEU A 142 10.56 6.91 13.26
N GLU A 143 11.68 7.31 13.83
CA GLU A 143 12.09 8.72 13.88
C GLU A 143 12.31 9.28 12.47
N GLY A 144 12.86 8.48 11.55
CA GLY A 144 12.97 8.81 10.14
C GLY A 144 11.60 9.06 9.49
N LEU A 145 10.61 8.19 9.75
CA LEU A 145 9.23 8.40 9.25
C LEU A 145 8.64 9.71 9.76
N ARG A 146 8.77 9.98 11.06
CA ARG A 146 8.29 11.20 11.70
C ARG A 146 8.94 12.46 11.11
N ARG A 147 10.26 12.41 10.90
CA ARG A 147 11.00 13.51 10.25
C ARG A 147 10.57 13.74 8.80
N GLY A 148 10.28 12.67 8.06
CA GLY A 148 9.75 12.77 6.69
C GLY A 148 8.42 13.51 6.64
N ILE A 149 7.51 13.21 7.58
CA ILE A 149 6.23 13.90 7.72
C ILE A 149 6.46 15.40 8.03
N ALA A 150 7.33 15.71 9.00
CA ALA A 150 7.65 17.09 9.37
C ALA A 150 8.22 17.88 8.18
N LEU A 151 9.22 17.35 7.49
CA LEU A 151 9.81 17.95 6.28
C LEU A 151 8.74 18.21 5.22
N SER A 152 7.81 17.27 5.03
CA SER A 152 6.75 17.39 4.02
C SER A 152 5.72 18.45 4.37
N ARG A 153 5.46 18.69 5.65
CA ARG A 153 4.56 19.75 6.12
C ARG A 153 5.22 21.12 6.05
N GLU A 154 6.45 21.22 6.50
CA GLU A 154 7.19 22.48 6.53
C GLU A 154 7.51 22.99 5.12
N GLY A 155 7.86 22.07 4.21
CA GLY A 155 8.33 22.43 2.87
C GLY A 155 9.63 23.26 2.96
N GLY A 156 9.70 24.32 2.16
CA GLY A 156 10.80 25.27 2.19
C GLY A 156 11.96 24.89 1.27
N PRO A 157 13.07 25.67 1.30
CA PRO A 157 14.22 25.42 0.42
C PRO A 157 14.84 24.04 0.65
N PHE A 158 15.16 23.34 -0.43
CA PHE A 158 15.79 22.02 -0.42
C PHE A 158 14.95 20.89 0.21
N PHE A 159 13.65 21.11 0.41
CA PHE A 159 12.74 20.11 0.98
C PHE A 159 12.86 18.78 0.24
N GLU A 160 12.77 18.76 -1.08
CA GLU A 160 12.82 17.57 -1.91
C GLU A 160 14.16 16.82 -1.75
N MET A 161 15.27 17.55 -1.70
CA MET A 161 16.60 16.95 -1.52
C MET A 161 16.77 16.35 -0.12
N ARG A 162 16.27 17.05 0.91
CA ARG A 162 16.31 16.57 2.30
C ARG A 162 15.46 15.33 2.48
N LEU A 163 14.24 15.34 1.92
CA LEU A 163 13.33 14.20 1.99
C LEU A 163 13.90 13.00 1.25
N ARG A 164 14.42 13.19 0.03
CA ARG A 164 15.07 12.13 -0.74
C ARG A 164 16.27 11.54 -0.01
N SER A 165 17.11 12.37 0.59
CA SER A 165 18.25 11.91 1.37
C SER A 165 17.83 11.05 2.57
N LEU A 166 16.81 11.51 3.32
CA LEU A 166 16.25 10.77 4.44
C LEU A 166 15.68 9.43 4.00
N PHE A 167 14.88 9.41 2.92
CA PHE A 167 14.28 8.18 2.43
C PHE A 167 15.31 7.21 1.85
N SER A 168 16.41 7.72 1.29
CA SER A 168 17.53 6.86 0.86
C SER A 168 18.18 6.16 2.04
N GLN A 169 18.29 6.79 3.21
CA GLN A 169 18.79 6.16 4.44
C GLN A 169 17.81 5.09 4.95
N LEU A 170 16.50 5.42 5.02
CA LEU A 170 15.49 4.44 5.41
C LEU A 170 15.44 3.24 4.46
N TRP A 171 15.73 3.47 3.18
CA TRP A 171 15.75 2.43 2.17
C TRP A 171 16.80 1.35 2.39
N GLU A 172 17.90 1.66 3.05
CA GLU A 172 18.90 0.66 3.43
C GLU A 172 18.30 -0.43 4.32
N THR A 173 17.45 -0.02 5.28
CA THR A 173 16.70 -0.95 6.16
C THR A 173 15.69 -1.77 5.37
N VAL A 174 14.91 -1.13 4.51
CA VAL A 174 13.92 -1.81 3.64
C VAL A 174 14.59 -2.85 2.74
N TYR A 175 15.73 -2.50 2.15
CA TYR A 175 16.52 -3.41 1.33
C TYR A 175 17.02 -4.62 2.13
N GLY A 176 17.39 -4.41 3.40
CA GLY A 176 17.74 -5.48 4.34
C GLY A 176 16.58 -6.46 4.53
N TRP A 177 15.39 -5.96 4.83
CA TRP A 177 14.17 -6.80 4.97
C TRP A 177 13.85 -7.59 3.69
N ALA A 178 14.02 -6.97 2.52
CA ALA A 178 13.79 -7.64 1.24
C ALA A 178 14.74 -8.82 1.04
N ARG A 179 16.00 -8.68 1.42
CA ARG A 179 17.00 -9.76 1.34
C ARG A 179 16.66 -10.92 2.27
N GLU A 180 16.23 -10.65 3.48
CA GLU A 180 15.87 -11.68 4.47
C GLU A 180 14.63 -12.47 4.03
N LYS A 181 13.62 -11.81 3.48
CA LYS A 181 12.40 -12.47 3.00
C LYS A 181 12.56 -13.15 1.62
N GLY A 182 13.58 -12.80 0.85
CA GLY A 182 13.77 -13.28 -0.55
C GLY A 182 13.98 -14.78 -0.71
N GLU A 183 14.47 -15.45 0.30
CA GLU A 183 14.76 -16.88 0.24
C GLU A 183 13.51 -17.77 0.42
N ALA A 184 12.42 -17.23 0.94
CA ALA A 184 11.23 -18.00 1.34
C ALA A 184 10.06 -18.01 0.31
N GLY A 185 10.06 -17.17 -0.72
CA GLY A 185 8.81 -16.70 -1.33
C GLY A 185 8.49 -17.06 -2.78
N ALA A 186 9.30 -17.81 -3.51
CA ALA A 186 9.22 -17.94 -4.97
C ALA A 186 7.94 -18.58 -5.58
N ARG A 187 7.01 -19.12 -4.80
CA ARG A 187 5.83 -19.89 -5.31
C ARG A 187 4.49 -19.15 -5.34
N ARG A 188 4.34 -17.97 -4.74
CA ARG A 188 3.02 -17.34 -4.53
C ARG A 188 2.60 -16.23 -5.50
N GLY A 189 3.49 -15.65 -6.27
CA GLY A 189 3.21 -14.45 -7.09
C GLY A 189 2.09 -14.58 -8.14
N ALA A 190 1.81 -15.78 -8.66
CA ALA A 190 0.76 -15.94 -9.67
C ALA A 190 -0.68 -15.78 -9.14
N GLU A 191 -0.92 -16.05 -7.85
CA GLU A 191 -2.25 -15.91 -7.24
C GLU A 191 -2.57 -14.42 -7.01
N ASP A 192 -1.58 -13.63 -6.59
CA ASP A 192 -1.73 -12.19 -6.37
C ASP A 192 -2.13 -11.44 -7.65
N GLU A 193 -1.48 -11.76 -8.78
CA GLU A 193 -1.81 -11.14 -10.07
C GLU A 193 -3.24 -11.49 -10.53
N ARG A 194 -3.69 -12.71 -10.25
CA ARG A 194 -5.07 -13.11 -10.57
C ARG A 194 -6.10 -12.35 -9.74
N ILE A 195 -5.85 -12.18 -8.43
CA ILE A 195 -6.74 -11.38 -7.57
C ILE A 195 -6.78 -9.93 -8.06
N LYS A 196 -5.64 -9.30 -8.35
CA LYS A 196 -5.59 -7.94 -8.87
C LYS A 196 -6.41 -7.77 -10.15
N ALA A 197 -6.26 -8.69 -11.11
CA ALA A 197 -7.04 -8.67 -12.35
C ALA A 197 -8.56 -8.76 -12.09
N MET A 198 -8.98 -9.61 -11.14
CA MET A 198 -10.39 -9.72 -10.77
C MET A 198 -10.92 -8.46 -10.10
N LEU A 199 -10.14 -7.83 -9.22
CA LEU A 199 -10.52 -6.60 -8.53
C LEU A 199 -10.58 -5.41 -9.48
N ALA A 200 -9.61 -5.28 -10.39
CA ALA A 200 -9.62 -4.27 -11.44
C ALA A 200 -10.89 -4.39 -12.30
N TRP A 201 -11.23 -5.60 -12.73
CA TRP A 201 -12.43 -5.85 -13.50
C TRP A 201 -13.72 -5.47 -12.75
N ILE A 202 -13.82 -5.77 -11.45
CA ILE A 202 -14.94 -5.35 -10.60
C ILE A 202 -15.02 -3.82 -10.53
N GLY A 203 -13.86 -3.15 -10.39
CA GLY A 203 -13.76 -1.69 -10.36
C GLY A 203 -14.24 -1.02 -11.64
N GLU A 204 -13.98 -1.64 -12.82
CA GLU A 204 -14.47 -1.14 -14.12
C GLU A 204 -15.98 -1.33 -14.32
N HIS A 205 -16.54 -2.41 -13.79
CA HIS A 205 -17.90 -2.86 -14.12
C HIS A 205 -18.88 -2.75 -12.94
N TYR A 206 -18.51 -2.06 -11.83
CA TYR A 206 -19.34 -2.03 -10.62
C TYR A 206 -20.75 -1.48 -10.83
N GLY A 207 -20.94 -0.60 -11.81
CA GLY A 207 -22.26 -0.06 -12.18
C GLY A 207 -23.16 -1.03 -12.95
N GLU A 208 -22.65 -2.17 -13.38
CA GLU A 208 -23.32 -3.15 -14.19
C GLU A 208 -23.72 -4.40 -13.39
N LYS A 209 -24.59 -5.24 -13.98
CA LYS A 209 -24.90 -6.55 -13.40
C LYS A 209 -23.75 -7.52 -13.73
N MET A 210 -22.99 -7.89 -12.72
CA MET A 210 -21.84 -8.79 -12.83
C MET A 210 -22.16 -10.22 -12.39
N THR A 211 -21.51 -11.20 -13.03
CA THR A 211 -21.51 -12.60 -12.63
C THR A 211 -20.12 -13.02 -12.14
N VAL A 212 -20.07 -14.05 -11.29
CA VAL A 212 -18.78 -14.60 -10.82
C VAL A 212 -17.98 -15.21 -11.97
N GLU A 213 -18.66 -15.69 -13.00
CA GLU A 213 -18.04 -16.23 -14.20
C GLU A 213 -17.29 -15.15 -15.00
N GLU A 214 -17.81 -13.95 -15.08
CA GLU A 214 -17.16 -12.80 -15.72
C GLU A 214 -15.94 -12.35 -14.93
N ILE A 215 -16.08 -12.22 -13.61
CA ILE A 215 -14.96 -11.92 -12.70
C ILE A 215 -13.84 -12.96 -12.87
N ALA A 216 -14.18 -14.24 -12.87
CA ALA A 216 -13.21 -15.33 -13.02
C ALA A 216 -12.50 -15.30 -14.40
N ARG A 217 -13.24 -14.95 -15.44
CA ARG A 217 -12.70 -14.85 -16.82
C ARG A 217 -11.66 -13.75 -16.95
N ALA A 218 -11.82 -12.62 -16.24
CA ALA A 218 -10.85 -11.52 -16.23
C ALA A 218 -9.45 -11.96 -15.77
N ALA A 219 -9.37 -12.98 -14.92
CA ALA A 219 -8.10 -13.54 -14.45
C ALA A 219 -7.76 -14.91 -15.07
N HIS A 220 -8.47 -15.35 -16.12
CA HIS A 220 -8.30 -16.64 -16.76
C HIS A 220 -8.38 -17.83 -15.79
N VAL A 221 -9.27 -17.77 -14.79
CA VAL A 221 -9.48 -18.85 -13.83
C VAL A 221 -10.89 -19.44 -13.89
N SER A 222 -11.06 -20.62 -13.30
CA SER A 222 -12.40 -21.20 -13.15
C SER A 222 -13.18 -20.47 -12.06
N ARG A 223 -14.52 -20.54 -12.09
CA ARG A 223 -15.40 -20.04 -11.02
C ARG A 223 -15.00 -20.58 -9.64
N ARG A 224 -14.67 -21.87 -9.54
CA ARG A 224 -14.21 -22.50 -8.29
C ARG A 224 -12.93 -21.86 -7.79
N GLU A 225 -11.99 -21.62 -8.67
CA GLU A 225 -10.71 -20.97 -8.35
C GLU A 225 -10.90 -19.51 -7.96
N CYS A 226 -11.78 -18.77 -8.63
CA CYS A 226 -12.17 -17.42 -8.27
C CYS A 226 -12.69 -17.37 -6.81
N HIS A 227 -13.64 -18.22 -6.44
CA HIS A 227 -14.12 -18.30 -5.07
C HIS A 227 -13.02 -18.67 -4.07
N ARG A 228 -12.13 -19.61 -4.42
CA ARG A 228 -11.01 -20.02 -3.58
C ARG A 228 -10.07 -18.87 -3.29
N LEU A 229 -9.69 -18.12 -4.34
CA LEU A 229 -8.79 -16.98 -4.23
C LEU A 229 -9.41 -15.86 -3.40
N PHE A 230 -10.67 -15.48 -3.66
CA PHE A 230 -11.35 -14.45 -2.87
C PHE A 230 -11.45 -14.82 -1.39
N ARG A 231 -11.81 -16.07 -1.07
CA ARG A 231 -11.86 -16.52 0.34
C ARG A 231 -10.50 -16.56 0.99
N LYS A 232 -9.48 -17.04 0.27
CA LYS A 232 -8.11 -17.18 0.79
C LYS A 232 -7.46 -15.82 1.01
N GLU A 233 -7.54 -14.92 0.03
CA GLU A 233 -6.76 -13.68 0.02
C GLU A 233 -7.54 -12.51 0.64
N LEU A 234 -8.88 -12.50 0.54
CA LEU A 234 -9.72 -11.37 0.97
C LEU A 234 -10.74 -11.72 2.07
N GLY A 235 -10.85 -12.99 2.45
CA GLY A 235 -11.79 -13.43 3.48
C GLY A 235 -13.28 -13.35 3.10
N THR A 236 -13.60 -13.06 1.83
CA THR A 236 -14.96 -12.82 1.33
C THR A 236 -15.25 -13.63 0.06
N THR A 237 -16.44 -13.53 -0.48
CA THR A 237 -16.77 -14.08 -1.80
C THR A 237 -16.70 -13.00 -2.88
N PRO A 238 -16.52 -13.38 -4.17
CA PRO A 238 -16.54 -12.41 -5.27
C PRO A 238 -17.82 -11.58 -5.31
N ALA A 239 -18.97 -12.20 -5.04
CA ALA A 239 -20.27 -11.52 -5.05
C ALA A 239 -20.44 -10.55 -3.87
N GLU A 240 -20.04 -10.95 -2.67
CA GLU A 240 -20.06 -10.09 -1.47
C GLU A 240 -19.11 -8.90 -1.65
N TYR A 241 -17.92 -9.13 -2.17
CA TYR A 241 -16.98 -8.06 -2.47
C TYR A 241 -17.56 -7.06 -3.46
N ALA A 242 -18.09 -7.53 -4.59
CA ALA A 242 -18.72 -6.67 -5.61
C ALA A 242 -19.91 -5.88 -5.05
N ALA A 243 -20.70 -6.47 -4.15
CA ALA A 243 -21.81 -5.79 -3.48
C ALA A 243 -21.31 -4.69 -2.53
N SER A 244 -20.31 -5.00 -1.70
CA SER A 244 -19.68 -4.01 -0.80
C SER A 244 -19.06 -2.86 -1.57
N PHE A 245 -18.36 -3.15 -2.66
CA PHE A 245 -17.75 -2.15 -3.52
C PHE A 245 -18.77 -1.17 -4.12
N ARG A 246 -19.96 -1.66 -4.53
CA ARG A 246 -21.05 -0.80 -5.02
C ARG A 246 -21.64 0.12 -3.95
N LEU A 247 -21.72 -0.33 -2.71
CA LEU A 247 -22.28 0.46 -1.60
C LEU A 247 -21.38 1.60 -1.15
N GLN A 248 -20.10 1.51 -1.45
CA GLN A 248 -19.09 2.51 -1.09
C GLN A 248 -18.90 3.59 -2.16
N ARG A 249 -19.55 3.43 -3.34
CA ARG A 249 -19.54 4.37 -4.48
C ARG A 249 -20.85 5.13 -4.62
#